data_86263fdc503ee1dbbf142c1b2436aae3
#
_entry.id   86263fdc503ee1dbbf142c1b2436aae3
#
_cell.length_a   1.000
_cell.length_b   1.000
_cell.length_c   1.000
_cell.angle_alpha   90.00
_cell.angle_beta   90.00
_cell.angle_gamma   90.00
#
_symmetry.space_group_name_H-M   'P 1'
#
loop_
_entity.id
_entity.type
_entity.pdbx_description
1 polymer ?
#
loop_
_entity_poly.entity_id
_entity_poly.type
_entity_poly.pdbx_seq_one_letter_code
_entity_poly.pdbx_strand_id
1 'polypeptide(L)'
;MLSNYYNTANSFTYNGVNSLDMGLFIMEQSGADNAAEPVIETINVPARGNFVVDNRIDELDNQQFNDYVRKYVCCVDIDAFKLGLEEHARRLYAWLYGGGIEYKKLYDTYDRDYYTLAYVSSGASVSELAKRLLGQIEIQFTCKAYKRALKGDETITIAKAATITNPEGFTATPYMKIYGSGNVTLYVNNRAHGFKNIDGYIEVDSENMNAYKGDTLQNNKMLVGAFPKLAAGDNNISWAGNVTKIEIVPRWCKL
;
A
#
# COMPACT_ATOMS: atom_id res chain seq x y z
N MET A 1 33.61 0.30 17.98
CA MET A 1 33.80 0.15 16.50
C MET A 1 32.53 -0.28 15.76
N LEU A 2 31.49 -0.76 16.43
CA LEU A 2 30.24 -1.20 15.79
C LEU A 2 29.27 -0.07 15.43
N SER A 3 29.35 1.10 16.10
CA SER A 3 28.43 2.23 15.86
C SER A 3 28.43 2.79 14.44
N ASN A 4 29.53 2.65 13.70
CA ASN A 4 29.62 3.10 12.31
C ASN A 4 29.02 2.08 11.31
N TYR A 5 28.89 0.83 11.70
CA TYR A 5 28.27 -0.22 10.86
C TYR A 5 26.76 -0.03 10.73
N TYR A 6 26.09 0.42 11.79
CA TYR A 6 24.65 0.63 11.81
C TYR A 6 24.17 1.70 10.83
N ASN A 7 24.97 2.73 10.56
CA ASN A 7 24.59 3.80 9.61
C ASN A 7 24.69 3.38 8.13
N THR A 8 25.32 2.25 7.82
CA THR A 8 25.53 1.74 6.46
C THR A 8 24.90 0.36 6.24
N ALA A 9 24.43 -0.29 7.29
CA ALA A 9 23.83 -1.61 7.19
C ALA A 9 22.47 -1.55 6.47
N ASN A 10 22.23 -2.50 5.57
CA ASN A 10 20.94 -2.65 4.94
C ASN A 10 19.89 -3.10 5.97
N SER A 11 18.76 -2.43 5.94
CA SER A 11 17.67 -2.65 6.90
C SER A 11 16.31 -2.50 6.26
N PHE A 12 15.29 -2.96 6.97
CA PHE A 12 13.90 -2.70 6.64
C PHE A 12 13.16 -2.10 7.83
N THR A 13 12.10 -1.37 7.55
CA THR A 13 11.16 -0.87 8.57
C THR A 13 9.79 -1.50 8.32
N TYR A 14 9.28 -2.21 9.28
CA TYR A 14 7.97 -2.84 9.22
C TYR A 14 7.10 -2.36 10.37
N ASN A 15 5.88 -1.94 10.07
CA ASN A 15 4.94 -1.43 11.08
C ASN A 15 5.55 -0.32 11.98
N GLY A 16 6.34 0.57 11.39
CA GLY A 16 6.96 1.71 12.08
C GLY A 16 8.22 1.39 12.89
N VAL A 17 8.65 0.14 12.97
CA VAL A 17 9.86 -0.27 13.71
C VAL A 17 10.94 -0.69 12.72
N ASN A 18 12.15 -0.15 12.88
CA ASN A 18 13.29 -0.51 12.06
C ASN A 18 13.92 -1.84 12.54
N SER A 19 14.34 -2.67 11.60
CA SER A 19 14.96 -3.96 11.91
C SER A 19 16.25 -3.83 12.72
N LEU A 20 16.99 -2.73 12.56
CA LEU A 20 18.18 -2.44 13.36
C LEU A 20 17.84 -2.24 14.84
N ASP A 21 16.68 -1.64 15.17
CA ASP A 21 16.23 -1.47 16.56
C ASP A 21 15.92 -2.83 17.23
N MET A 22 15.73 -3.85 16.39
CA MET A 22 15.55 -5.24 16.79
C MET A 22 16.85 -6.06 16.66
N GLY A 23 17.99 -5.42 16.41
CA GLY A 23 19.28 -6.07 16.23
C GLY A 23 19.39 -6.90 14.95
N LEU A 24 18.55 -6.64 13.94
CA LEU A 24 18.56 -7.35 12.66
C LEU A 24 19.07 -6.44 11.54
N PHE A 25 20.07 -6.90 10.80
CA PHE A 25 20.50 -6.26 9.56
C PHE A 25 20.40 -7.23 8.38
N ILE A 26 20.01 -6.70 7.22
CA ILE A 26 19.83 -7.51 6.02
C ILE A 26 21.20 -7.88 5.46
N MET A 27 21.43 -9.18 5.27
CA MET A 27 22.58 -9.72 4.55
C MET A 27 22.25 -9.98 3.08
N GLU A 28 21.05 -10.53 2.84
CA GLU A 28 20.59 -10.90 1.51
C GLU A 28 19.10 -10.59 1.40
N GLN A 29 18.71 -10.13 0.23
CA GLN A 29 17.31 -9.91 -0.13
C GLN A 29 17.02 -10.72 -1.40
N SER A 30 15.88 -11.44 -1.39
CA SER A 30 15.35 -12.09 -2.58
C SER A 30 13.87 -11.74 -2.77
N GLY A 31 13.39 -11.82 -4.00
CA GLY A 31 12.03 -11.42 -4.36
C GLY A 31 11.83 -9.90 -4.53
N ALA A 32 12.88 -9.09 -4.40
CA ALA A 32 12.78 -7.64 -4.68
C ALA A 32 12.72 -7.33 -6.17
N ASP A 33 13.41 -8.15 -6.96
CA ASP A 33 13.49 -8.03 -8.43
C ASP A 33 12.40 -8.85 -9.13
N ASN A 34 11.63 -9.66 -8.39
CA ASN A 34 10.47 -10.32 -8.94
C ASN A 34 9.36 -9.30 -9.05
N ALA A 35 9.13 -8.82 -10.26
CA ALA A 35 7.91 -8.12 -10.58
C ALA A 35 6.72 -9.01 -10.22
N ALA A 36 5.68 -8.41 -9.62
CA ALA A 36 4.46 -9.15 -9.34
C ALA A 36 3.94 -9.78 -10.64
N GLU A 37 3.58 -11.06 -10.57
CA GLU A 37 3.08 -11.78 -11.73
C GLU A 37 1.69 -11.26 -12.12
N PRO A 38 1.41 -11.07 -13.42
CA PRO A 38 0.08 -10.70 -13.85
C PRO A 38 -0.94 -11.79 -13.51
N VAL A 39 -2.13 -11.37 -13.12
CA VAL A 39 -3.26 -12.29 -12.98
C VAL A 39 -3.63 -12.82 -14.37
N ILE A 40 -3.65 -14.14 -14.54
CA ILE A 40 -4.03 -14.82 -15.80
C ILE A 40 -5.21 -15.77 -15.58
N GLU A 41 -6.08 -15.44 -14.65
CA GLU A 41 -7.23 -16.27 -14.29
C GLU A 41 -8.48 -15.85 -15.06
N THR A 42 -9.13 -16.84 -15.67
CA THR A 42 -10.45 -16.70 -16.28
C THR A 42 -11.42 -17.70 -15.64
N ILE A 43 -12.61 -17.26 -15.28
CA ILE A 43 -13.63 -18.09 -14.64
C ILE A 43 -14.76 -18.34 -15.61
N ASN A 44 -14.98 -19.59 -15.99
CA ASN A 44 -16.17 -19.99 -16.75
C ASN A 44 -17.41 -19.96 -15.85
N VAL A 45 -18.44 -19.23 -16.26
CA VAL A 45 -19.71 -19.21 -15.52
C VAL A 45 -20.56 -20.41 -15.93
N PRO A 46 -20.84 -21.37 -15.00
CA PRO A 46 -21.68 -22.54 -15.30
C PRO A 46 -23.05 -22.13 -15.82
N ALA A 47 -23.57 -22.89 -16.76
CA ALA A 47 -24.90 -22.72 -17.38
C ALA A 47 -25.11 -21.41 -18.21
N ARG A 48 -24.03 -20.64 -18.49
CA ARG A 48 -24.10 -19.45 -19.36
C ARG A 48 -23.35 -19.61 -20.69
N GLY A 49 -23.17 -20.83 -21.17
CA GLY A 49 -22.49 -21.10 -22.43
C GLY A 49 -21.03 -20.63 -22.42
N ASN A 50 -20.65 -19.80 -23.37
CA ASN A 50 -19.26 -19.32 -23.49
C ASN A 50 -18.99 -18.03 -22.71
N PHE A 51 -19.77 -17.71 -21.68
CA PHE A 51 -19.54 -16.52 -20.88
C PHE A 51 -18.39 -16.77 -19.89
N VAL A 52 -17.34 -15.98 -20.02
CA VAL A 52 -16.12 -16.05 -19.23
C VAL A 52 -15.96 -14.74 -18.46
N VAL A 53 -15.76 -14.82 -17.15
CA VAL A 53 -15.32 -13.67 -16.35
C VAL A 53 -13.80 -13.60 -16.45
N ASP A 54 -13.31 -12.50 -16.95
CA ASP A 54 -11.87 -12.24 -17.12
C ASP A 54 -11.37 -11.38 -15.96
N ASN A 55 -10.60 -12.00 -15.06
CA ASN A 55 -10.02 -11.32 -13.90
C ASN A 55 -8.64 -10.69 -14.18
N ARG A 56 -8.16 -10.75 -15.43
CA ARG A 56 -6.85 -10.19 -15.80
C ARG A 56 -6.83 -8.67 -15.78
N ILE A 57 -7.98 -8.07 -15.99
CA ILE A 57 -8.16 -6.62 -16.05
C ILE A 57 -9.22 -6.13 -15.07
N ASP A 58 -9.06 -4.90 -14.61
CA ASP A 58 -10.07 -4.23 -13.80
C ASP A 58 -11.14 -3.52 -14.67
N GLU A 59 -12.11 -2.86 -14.05
CA GLU A 59 -13.17 -2.10 -14.73
C GLU A 59 -12.68 -0.97 -15.66
N LEU A 60 -11.38 -0.64 -15.63
CA LEU A 60 -10.75 0.40 -16.43
C LEU A 60 -9.69 -0.15 -17.39
N ASP A 61 -9.78 -1.44 -17.71
CA ASP A 61 -8.84 -2.16 -18.58
C ASP A 61 -7.38 -2.16 -18.08
N ASN A 62 -7.13 -1.91 -16.77
CA ASN A 62 -5.80 -2.06 -16.21
C ASN A 62 -5.53 -3.51 -15.83
N GLN A 63 -4.36 -4.01 -16.20
CA GLN A 63 -3.93 -5.35 -15.84
C GLN A 63 -3.80 -5.49 -14.31
N GLN A 64 -4.29 -6.59 -13.77
CA GLN A 64 -4.15 -6.95 -12.37
C GLN A 64 -2.92 -7.82 -12.14
N PHE A 65 -2.34 -7.71 -10.96
CA PHE A 65 -1.14 -8.42 -10.56
C PHE A 65 -1.34 -9.12 -9.21
N ASN A 66 -0.74 -10.30 -9.07
CA ASN A 66 -0.76 -11.07 -7.85
C ASN A 66 0.17 -10.47 -6.79
N ASP A 67 -0.17 -10.68 -5.52
CA ASP A 67 0.75 -10.43 -4.42
C ASP A 67 1.99 -11.33 -4.57
N TYR A 68 3.15 -10.87 -4.13
CA TYR A 68 4.42 -11.60 -4.24
C TYR A 68 5.11 -11.77 -2.89
N VAL A 69 6.03 -12.73 -2.81
CA VAL A 69 6.80 -12.98 -1.59
C VAL A 69 8.16 -12.31 -1.68
N ARG A 70 8.48 -11.49 -0.67
CA ARG A 70 9.79 -10.90 -0.44
C ARG A 70 10.44 -11.55 0.78
N LYS A 71 11.71 -11.94 0.63
CA LYS A 71 12.48 -12.57 1.70
C LYS A 71 13.67 -11.71 2.09
N TYR A 72 13.90 -11.60 3.37
CA TYR A 72 15.11 -11.02 3.93
C TYR A 72 15.84 -12.09 4.74
N VAL A 73 17.09 -12.35 4.40
CA VAL A 73 18.01 -13.11 5.24
C VAL A 73 18.75 -12.09 6.10
N CYS A 74 18.48 -12.12 7.40
CA CYS A 74 19.03 -11.17 8.34
C CYS A 74 20.05 -11.86 9.25
N CYS A 75 21.14 -11.17 9.55
CA CYS A 75 22.03 -11.50 10.65
C CYS A 75 21.59 -10.78 11.91
N VAL A 76 21.86 -11.39 13.04
CA VAL A 76 21.54 -10.83 14.36
C VAL A 76 22.79 -10.26 14.98
N ASP A 77 22.72 -9.04 15.48
CA ASP A 77 23.78 -8.46 16.28
C ASP A 77 23.80 -9.07 17.67
N ILE A 78 24.93 -9.67 18.03
CA ILE A 78 25.13 -10.33 19.33
C ILE A 78 24.99 -9.34 20.50
N ASP A 79 25.32 -8.07 20.30
CA ASP A 79 25.15 -7.03 21.32
C ASP A 79 23.69 -6.69 21.62
N ALA A 80 22.77 -7.05 20.73
CA ALA A 80 21.32 -6.95 20.96
C ALA A 80 20.81 -7.92 22.04
N PHE A 81 21.61 -8.95 22.41
CA PHE A 81 21.26 -9.95 23.40
C PHE A 81 21.46 -9.53 24.87
N LYS A 82 21.64 -8.26 25.18
CA LYS A 82 21.71 -7.78 26.58
C LYS A 82 20.53 -8.20 27.45
N LEU A 83 19.42 -8.59 26.81
CA LEU A 83 18.18 -9.03 27.48
C LEU A 83 18.04 -10.56 27.60
N GLY A 84 18.98 -11.34 27.06
CA GLY A 84 18.85 -12.77 26.91
C GLY A 84 18.08 -13.20 25.67
N LEU A 85 18.44 -14.38 25.15
CA LEU A 85 17.98 -14.89 23.85
C LEU A 85 16.46 -15.05 23.74
N GLU A 86 15.83 -15.62 24.78
CA GLU A 86 14.39 -15.87 24.77
C GLU A 86 13.55 -14.58 24.80
N GLU A 87 13.97 -13.60 25.58
CA GLU A 87 13.29 -12.32 25.66
C GLU A 87 13.40 -11.55 24.34
N HIS A 88 14.58 -11.60 23.71
CA HIS A 88 14.76 -11.00 22.38
C HIS A 88 13.88 -11.68 21.33
N ALA A 89 13.81 -13.03 21.34
CA ALA A 89 12.92 -13.78 20.44
C ALA A 89 11.44 -13.43 20.64
N ARG A 90 10.98 -13.25 21.89
CA ARG A 90 9.61 -12.81 22.19
C ARG A 90 9.33 -11.41 21.64
N ARG A 91 10.27 -10.47 21.76
CA ARG A 91 10.13 -9.12 21.21
C ARG A 91 10.06 -9.13 19.69
N LEU A 92 10.92 -9.91 19.02
CA LEU A 92 10.86 -10.09 17.58
C LEU A 92 9.52 -10.69 17.15
N TYR A 93 9.07 -11.72 17.83
CA TYR A 93 7.78 -12.36 17.56
C TYR A 93 6.61 -11.38 17.72
N ALA A 94 6.59 -10.64 18.82
CA ALA A 94 5.56 -9.63 19.08
C ALA A 94 5.56 -8.54 18.00
N TRP A 95 6.72 -8.07 17.55
CA TRP A 95 6.84 -7.09 16.48
C TRP A 95 6.34 -7.63 15.14
N LEU A 96 6.81 -8.81 14.74
CA LEU A 96 6.54 -9.37 13.42
C LEU A 96 5.09 -9.86 13.29
N TYR A 97 4.52 -10.44 14.33
CA TYR A 97 3.21 -11.12 14.27
C TYR A 97 2.12 -10.47 15.14
N GLY A 98 2.48 -9.59 16.06
CA GLY A 98 1.52 -8.99 17.00
C GLY A 98 0.45 -8.10 16.35
N GLY A 99 0.66 -7.66 15.12
CA GLY A 99 -0.29 -6.86 14.36
C GLY A 99 -1.31 -7.65 13.53
N GLY A 100 -1.35 -8.98 13.65
CA GLY A 100 -2.21 -9.84 12.83
C GLY A 100 -1.78 -9.88 11.35
N ILE A 101 -2.71 -10.30 10.48
CA ILE A 101 -2.48 -10.46 9.03
C ILE A 101 -2.80 -9.20 8.22
N GLU A 102 -3.00 -8.06 8.86
CA GLU A 102 -3.24 -6.81 8.15
C GLU A 102 -1.99 -6.34 7.41
N TYR A 103 -2.19 -5.78 6.21
CA TYR A 103 -1.11 -5.17 5.46
C TYR A 103 -0.58 -3.93 6.18
N LYS A 104 0.72 -3.91 6.46
CA LYS A 104 1.46 -2.80 7.08
C LYS A 104 2.48 -2.25 6.09
N LYS A 105 2.93 -1.02 6.29
CA LYS A 105 3.98 -0.42 5.48
C LYS A 105 5.32 -1.12 5.74
N LEU A 106 5.95 -1.57 4.66
CA LEU A 106 7.28 -2.17 4.63
C LEU A 106 8.19 -1.31 3.76
N TYR A 107 9.19 -0.71 4.37
CA TYR A 107 10.24 0.06 3.71
C TYR A 107 11.54 -0.72 3.76
N ASP A 108 12.42 -0.53 2.79
CA ASP A 108 13.78 -1.05 2.88
C ASP A 108 14.82 -0.06 2.32
N THR A 109 16.09 -0.32 2.62
CA THR A 109 17.19 0.54 2.21
C THR A 109 17.55 0.39 0.72
N TYR A 110 17.01 -0.59 0.01
CA TYR A 110 17.26 -0.82 -1.40
C TYR A 110 16.40 0.06 -2.31
N ASP A 111 15.19 0.47 -1.84
CA ASP A 111 14.24 1.29 -2.60
C ASP A 111 13.66 2.38 -1.69
N ARG A 112 14.48 3.38 -1.37
CA ARG A 112 14.21 4.38 -0.30
C ARG A 112 13.05 5.32 -0.58
N ASP A 113 12.69 5.49 -1.84
CA ASP A 113 11.61 6.41 -2.25
C ASP A 113 10.23 5.73 -2.26
N TYR A 114 10.20 4.41 -1.98
CA TYR A 114 9.00 3.60 -2.06
C TYR A 114 8.81 2.73 -0.83
N TYR A 115 7.58 2.33 -0.62
CA TYR A 115 7.22 1.28 0.34
C TYR A 115 6.23 0.30 -0.28
N THR A 116 6.15 -0.88 0.31
CA THR A 116 5.17 -1.90 -0.06
C THR A 116 4.22 -2.13 1.11
N LEU A 117 2.97 -2.40 0.84
CA LEU A 117 2.04 -2.91 1.84
C LEU A 117 2.26 -4.42 1.96
N ALA A 118 2.58 -4.90 3.15
CA ALA A 118 2.97 -6.28 3.38
C ALA A 118 2.52 -6.80 4.75
N TYR A 119 2.44 -8.11 4.87
CA TYR A 119 2.35 -8.81 6.15
C TYR A 119 3.37 -9.95 6.21
N VAL A 120 3.75 -10.35 7.42
CA VAL A 120 4.69 -11.45 7.61
C VAL A 120 3.98 -12.77 7.29
N SER A 121 4.52 -13.52 6.32
CA SER A 121 3.92 -14.77 5.84
C SER A 121 4.68 -16.03 6.27
N SER A 122 5.88 -15.89 6.84
CA SER A 122 6.62 -17.04 7.40
C SER A 122 6.13 -17.34 8.80
N GLY A 123 5.75 -18.58 9.04
CA GLY A 123 5.46 -19.07 10.38
C GLY A 123 6.74 -19.56 11.06
N ALA A 124 7.15 -18.91 12.15
CA ALA A 124 8.20 -19.43 13.03
C ALA A 124 7.73 -19.40 14.49
N SER A 125 7.99 -20.46 15.23
CA SER A 125 7.75 -20.45 16.68
C SER A 125 8.82 -19.61 17.39
N VAL A 126 8.49 -19.09 18.58
CA VAL A 126 9.47 -18.35 19.42
C VAL A 126 10.71 -19.18 19.68
N SER A 127 10.57 -20.49 19.87
CA SER A 127 11.69 -21.41 20.08
C SER A 127 12.56 -21.58 18.84
N GLU A 128 11.98 -21.55 17.65
CA GLU A 128 12.73 -21.59 16.39
C GLU A 128 13.44 -20.27 16.12
N LEU A 129 12.78 -19.13 16.40
CA LEU A 129 13.43 -17.83 16.37
C LEU A 129 14.62 -17.79 17.32
N ALA A 130 14.47 -18.27 18.56
CA ALA A 130 15.55 -18.32 19.54
C ALA A 130 16.74 -19.16 19.07
N LYS A 131 16.50 -20.30 18.42
CA LYS A 131 17.56 -21.14 17.86
C LYS A 131 18.25 -20.49 16.66
N ARG A 132 17.51 -19.77 15.83
CA ARG A 132 18.02 -19.10 14.61
C ARG A 132 18.78 -17.81 14.94
N LEU A 133 18.49 -17.18 16.08
CA LEU A 133 19.16 -15.94 16.51
C LEU A 133 20.68 -16.08 16.77
N LEU A 134 21.20 -17.30 16.81
CA LEU A 134 22.66 -17.55 16.90
C LEU A 134 23.41 -17.43 15.55
N GLY A 135 22.73 -17.04 14.47
CA GLY A 135 23.31 -16.94 13.12
C GLY A 135 22.48 -16.09 12.19
N GLN A 136 21.65 -16.73 11.39
CA GLN A 136 20.82 -16.10 10.38
C GLN A 136 19.35 -16.42 10.61
N ILE A 137 18.50 -15.41 10.36
CA ILE A 137 17.03 -15.58 10.34
C ILE A 137 16.50 -15.17 8.95
N GLU A 138 15.64 -15.99 8.38
CA GLU A 138 14.88 -15.66 7.18
C GLU A 138 13.50 -15.14 7.59
N ILE A 139 13.13 -13.97 7.08
CA ILE A 139 11.81 -13.36 7.29
C ILE A 139 11.17 -13.19 5.92
N GLN A 140 9.96 -13.74 5.77
CA GLN A 140 9.19 -13.64 4.54
C GLN A 140 7.98 -12.74 4.74
N PHE A 141 7.79 -11.86 3.77
CA PHE A 141 6.65 -10.97 3.68
C PHE A 141 5.85 -11.28 2.42
N THR A 142 4.53 -11.41 2.55
CA THR A 142 3.63 -11.31 1.41
C THR A 142 3.35 -9.84 1.16
N CYS A 143 3.70 -9.37 -0.01
CA CYS A 143 3.69 -7.98 -0.44
C CYS A 143 2.60 -7.76 -1.48
N LYS A 144 1.91 -6.62 -1.42
CA LYS A 144 1.05 -6.15 -2.51
C LYS A 144 1.89 -5.94 -3.77
N ALA A 145 1.27 -6.21 -4.92
CA ALA A 145 1.91 -6.09 -6.22
C ALA A 145 2.56 -4.73 -6.45
N TYR A 146 1.85 -3.67 -6.09
CA TYR A 146 2.31 -2.30 -6.30
C TYR A 146 3.09 -1.76 -5.10
N LYS A 147 4.27 -1.20 -5.37
CA LYS A 147 5.01 -0.34 -4.45
C LYS A 147 4.43 1.07 -4.51
N ARG A 148 4.36 1.76 -3.39
CA ARG A 148 3.87 3.14 -3.31
C ARG A 148 5.02 4.11 -3.14
N ALA A 149 5.02 5.16 -3.95
CA ALA A 149 5.95 6.26 -3.78
C ALA A 149 5.63 7.04 -2.50
N LEU A 150 6.64 7.40 -1.71
CA LEU A 150 6.48 8.24 -0.52
C LEU A 150 5.86 9.59 -0.85
N LYS A 151 6.22 10.18 -1.99
CA LYS A 151 5.60 11.41 -2.51
C LYS A 151 4.12 11.26 -2.84
N GLY A 152 3.66 10.03 -3.07
CA GLY A 152 2.25 9.72 -3.29
C GLY A 152 1.40 9.80 -2.03
N ASP A 153 1.99 9.84 -0.84
CA ASP A 153 1.29 10.03 0.43
C ASP A 153 1.14 11.53 0.79
N GLU A 154 1.79 12.44 0.04
CA GLU A 154 1.67 13.88 0.26
C GLU A 154 0.33 14.40 -0.24
N THR A 155 -0.32 15.25 0.56
CA THR A 155 -1.61 15.82 0.21
C THR A 155 -1.46 16.99 -0.77
N ILE A 156 -2.10 16.88 -1.93
CA ILE A 156 -2.25 17.96 -2.91
C ILE A 156 -3.59 18.64 -2.67
N THR A 157 -3.58 19.96 -2.48
CA THR A 157 -4.81 20.77 -2.30
C THR A 157 -5.08 21.61 -3.54
N ILE A 158 -6.27 21.50 -4.11
CA ILE A 158 -6.73 22.29 -5.24
C ILE A 158 -8.03 23.04 -4.88
N ALA A 159 -8.10 24.34 -5.22
CA ALA A 159 -9.29 25.19 -5.02
C ALA A 159 -9.94 25.64 -6.34
N LYS A 160 -9.40 25.21 -7.46
CA LYS A 160 -9.92 25.43 -8.82
C LYS A 160 -9.53 24.23 -9.69
N ALA A 161 -10.15 24.11 -10.85
CA ALA A 161 -9.75 23.08 -11.82
C ALA A 161 -8.23 23.10 -12.08
N ALA A 162 -7.62 21.93 -12.07
CA ALA A 162 -6.16 21.77 -12.15
C ALA A 162 -5.79 20.47 -12.87
N THR A 163 -4.59 20.43 -13.39
CA THR A 163 -3.96 19.22 -13.90
C THR A 163 -2.97 18.71 -12.85
N ILE A 164 -3.06 17.43 -12.51
CA ILE A 164 -2.14 16.74 -11.59
C ILE A 164 -1.41 15.65 -12.39
N THR A 165 -0.09 15.72 -12.41
CA THR A 165 0.73 14.75 -13.13
C THR A 165 1.07 13.58 -12.23
N ASN A 166 0.69 12.37 -12.63
CA ASN A 166 1.18 11.13 -12.04
C ASN A 166 2.55 10.81 -12.64
N PRO A 167 3.63 10.83 -11.84
CA PRO A 167 4.98 10.57 -12.34
C PRO A 167 5.26 9.09 -12.60
N GLU A 168 4.38 8.21 -12.13
CA GLU A 168 4.54 6.77 -12.23
C GLU A 168 3.82 6.19 -13.46
N GLY A 169 4.28 5.00 -13.91
CA GLY A 169 3.73 4.35 -15.10
C GLY A 169 2.40 3.64 -14.90
N PHE A 170 1.87 3.62 -13.69
CA PHE A 170 0.65 2.87 -13.34
C PHE A 170 -0.44 3.77 -12.80
N THR A 171 -1.69 3.36 -13.03
CA THR A 171 -2.88 4.05 -12.52
C THR A 171 -2.93 3.97 -11.00
N ALA A 172 -3.07 5.11 -10.34
CA ALA A 172 -3.18 5.22 -8.90
C ALA A 172 -4.65 5.30 -8.44
N THR A 173 -4.91 4.80 -7.24
CA THR A 173 -6.21 4.82 -6.56
C THR A 173 -6.20 5.83 -5.42
N PRO A 174 -6.51 7.12 -5.70
CA PRO A 174 -6.35 8.19 -4.73
C PRO A 174 -7.33 8.11 -3.58
N TYR A 175 -6.97 8.72 -2.45
CA TYR A 175 -7.93 9.19 -1.47
C TYR A 175 -8.20 10.66 -1.71
N MET A 176 -9.47 11.05 -1.76
CA MET A 176 -9.88 12.43 -2.01
C MET A 176 -10.85 12.90 -0.94
N LYS A 177 -10.63 14.11 -0.40
CA LYS A 177 -11.56 14.80 0.48
C LYS A 177 -12.11 16.03 -0.22
N ILE A 178 -13.40 15.98 -0.57
CA ILE A 178 -14.10 17.02 -1.32
C ILE A 178 -14.88 17.89 -0.32
N TYR A 179 -14.48 19.14 -0.19
CA TYR A 179 -15.17 20.11 0.67
C TYR A 179 -16.21 20.88 -0.12
N GLY A 180 -17.47 20.79 0.29
CA GLY A 180 -18.58 21.40 -0.42
C GLY A 180 -19.93 21.08 0.19
N SER A 181 -20.99 21.44 -0.54
CA SER A 181 -22.37 21.18 -0.10
C SER A 181 -23.32 20.92 -1.26
N GLY A 182 -24.38 20.17 -0.99
CA GLY A 182 -25.40 19.82 -1.96
C GLY A 182 -24.93 18.75 -2.96
N ASN A 183 -25.37 18.87 -4.20
CA ASN A 183 -25.00 17.95 -5.26
C ASN A 183 -23.73 18.43 -5.96
N VAL A 184 -22.75 17.55 -6.08
CA VAL A 184 -21.45 17.81 -6.71
C VAL A 184 -21.15 16.74 -7.72
N THR A 185 -20.58 17.14 -8.86
CA THR A 185 -19.98 16.21 -9.83
C THR A 185 -18.49 16.53 -9.95
N LEU A 186 -17.66 15.58 -9.57
CA LEU A 186 -16.21 15.60 -9.81
C LEU A 186 -15.94 15.00 -11.19
N TYR A 187 -15.08 15.63 -11.96
CA TYR A 187 -14.57 15.11 -13.24
C TYR A 187 -13.09 14.81 -13.10
N VAL A 188 -12.70 13.58 -13.40
CA VAL A 188 -11.31 13.16 -13.55
C VAL A 188 -11.13 12.61 -14.94
N ASN A 189 -10.30 13.26 -15.78
CA ASN A 189 -10.08 12.90 -17.18
C ASN A 189 -11.40 12.74 -17.98
N ASN A 190 -12.33 13.69 -17.81
CA ASN A 190 -13.68 13.69 -18.41
C ASN A 190 -14.62 12.59 -17.87
N ARG A 191 -14.20 11.75 -16.94
CA ARG A 191 -15.09 10.78 -16.28
C ARG A 191 -15.80 11.45 -15.11
N ALA A 192 -17.12 11.38 -15.10
CA ALA A 192 -17.94 11.99 -14.06
C ALA A 192 -18.11 11.08 -12.85
N HIS A 193 -17.96 11.64 -11.66
CA HIS A 193 -18.23 11.02 -10.37
C HIS A 193 -19.22 11.90 -9.60
N GLY A 194 -20.47 11.46 -9.53
CA GLY A 194 -21.55 12.24 -8.94
C GLY A 194 -21.73 11.94 -7.46
N PHE A 195 -21.97 13.00 -6.67
CA PHE A 195 -22.27 12.94 -5.24
C PHE A 195 -23.52 13.77 -4.93
N LYS A 196 -24.40 13.26 -4.06
CA LYS A 196 -25.61 13.98 -3.63
C LYS A 196 -25.55 14.36 -2.15
N ASN A 197 -26.19 15.47 -1.83
CA ASN A 197 -26.44 15.89 -0.45
C ASN A 197 -25.14 15.91 0.40
N ILE A 198 -24.04 16.42 -0.16
CA ILE A 198 -22.82 16.66 0.62
C ILE A 198 -23.17 17.72 1.68
N ASP A 199 -22.72 17.49 2.91
CA ASP A 199 -22.84 18.39 4.03
C ASP A 199 -21.44 18.67 4.60
N GLY A 200 -20.84 19.78 4.19
CA GLY A 200 -19.50 20.21 4.55
C GLY A 200 -18.37 19.49 3.81
N TYR A 201 -18.35 18.17 3.81
CA TYR A 201 -17.38 17.39 3.03
C TYR A 201 -17.83 15.93 2.82
N ILE A 202 -17.18 15.27 1.85
CA ILE A 202 -17.20 13.81 1.65
C ILE A 202 -15.78 13.34 1.39
N GLU A 203 -15.43 12.18 1.94
CA GLU A 203 -14.17 11.47 1.74
C GLU A 203 -14.42 10.31 0.79
N VAL A 204 -13.55 10.13 -0.20
CA VAL A 204 -13.68 9.10 -1.25
C VAL A 204 -12.37 8.32 -1.28
N ASP A 205 -12.37 7.08 -0.86
CA ASP A 205 -11.24 6.17 -0.90
C ASP A 205 -11.39 5.22 -2.09
N SER A 206 -10.64 5.50 -3.15
CA SER A 206 -10.71 4.74 -4.39
C SER A 206 -10.10 3.34 -4.27
N GLU A 207 -9.19 3.12 -3.33
CA GLU A 207 -8.60 1.81 -3.11
C GLU A 207 -9.57 0.86 -2.42
N ASN A 208 -10.23 1.35 -1.37
CA ASN A 208 -11.20 0.58 -0.60
C ASN A 208 -12.61 0.62 -1.21
N MET A 209 -12.80 1.38 -2.30
CA MET A 209 -14.08 1.62 -2.96
C MET A 209 -15.18 2.02 -1.96
N ASN A 210 -14.86 3.01 -1.12
CA ASN A 210 -15.78 3.50 -0.10
C ASN A 210 -15.78 5.04 -0.05
N ALA A 211 -16.94 5.60 0.28
CA ALA A 211 -17.11 6.99 0.63
C ALA A 211 -17.46 7.14 2.11
N TYR A 212 -16.91 8.16 2.75
CA TYR A 212 -17.04 8.40 4.19
C TYR A 212 -17.36 9.85 4.53
N LYS A 213 -17.80 10.08 5.76
CA LYS A 213 -17.69 11.36 6.47
C LYS A 213 -17.21 11.03 7.89
N GLY A 214 -15.92 11.23 8.15
CA GLY A 214 -15.27 10.69 9.34
C GLY A 214 -15.41 9.15 9.39
N ASP A 215 -15.91 8.61 10.49
CA ASP A 215 -16.07 7.16 10.66
C ASP A 215 -17.37 6.59 10.06
N THR A 216 -18.17 7.43 9.40
CA THR A 216 -19.48 7.02 8.89
C THR A 216 -19.43 6.78 7.37
N LEU A 217 -19.82 5.57 6.94
CA LEU A 217 -19.95 5.24 5.53
C LEU A 217 -21.02 6.11 4.85
N GLN A 218 -20.71 6.62 3.65
CA GLN A 218 -21.53 7.51 2.85
C GLN A 218 -21.69 7.01 1.39
N ASN A 219 -21.52 5.71 1.13
CA ASN A 219 -21.64 5.13 -0.21
C ASN A 219 -22.99 5.43 -0.87
N ASN A 220 -24.05 5.57 -0.08
CA ASN A 220 -25.39 5.95 -0.54
C ASN A 220 -25.48 7.37 -1.11
N LYS A 221 -24.45 8.20 -0.92
CA LYS A 221 -24.34 9.54 -1.52
C LYS A 221 -23.68 9.53 -2.89
N MET A 222 -23.05 8.44 -3.29
CA MET A 222 -22.53 8.30 -4.65
C MET A 222 -23.67 8.04 -5.64
N LEU A 223 -23.70 8.80 -6.74
CA LEU A 223 -24.76 8.71 -7.77
C LEU A 223 -24.32 7.95 -9.00
N VAL A 224 -23.02 7.96 -9.32
CA VAL A 224 -22.46 7.38 -10.54
C VAL A 224 -21.22 6.55 -10.18
N GLY A 225 -21.26 5.37 -10.58
CA GLY A 225 -20.55 4.13 -10.45
C GLY A 225 -19.10 4.11 -9.97
N ALA A 226 -18.13 4.33 -10.81
CA ALA A 226 -16.77 3.99 -10.48
C ALA A 226 -16.09 5.04 -9.61
N PHE A 227 -15.17 4.59 -8.75
CA PHE A 227 -14.33 5.48 -7.95
C PHE A 227 -13.28 6.20 -8.81
N PRO A 228 -12.88 7.46 -8.45
CA PRO A 228 -11.88 8.20 -9.23
C PRO A 228 -10.54 7.47 -9.27
N LYS A 229 -9.88 7.48 -10.41
CA LYS A 229 -8.54 6.94 -10.60
C LYS A 229 -7.67 7.97 -11.31
N LEU A 230 -6.36 7.97 -11.01
CA LEU A 230 -5.38 8.86 -11.62
C LEU A 230 -4.49 8.02 -12.55
N ALA A 231 -4.68 8.17 -13.85
CA ALA A 231 -3.88 7.49 -14.88
C ALA A 231 -2.41 7.93 -14.85
N ALA A 232 -1.53 7.19 -15.50
CA ALA A 232 -0.16 7.63 -15.73
C ALA A 232 -0.14 8.95 -16.53
N GLY A 233 0.75 9.87 -16.19
CA GLY A 233 0.84 11.19 -16.82
C GLY A 233 -0.21 12.17 -16.29
N ASP A 234 -0.68 13.07 -17.16
CA ASP A 234 -1.52 14.20 -16.77
C ASP A 234 -2.97 13.81 -16.53
N ASN A 235 -3.51 14.24 -15.37
CA ASN A 235 -4.88 14.05 -14.96
C ASN A 235 -5.58 15.39 -14.77
N ASN A 236 -6.57 15.67 -15.58
CA ASN A 236 -7.37 16.88 -15.49
C ASN A 236 -8.50 16.70 -14.47
N ILE A 237 -8.48 17.52 -13.42
CA ILE A 237 -9.47 17.50 -12.36
C ILE A 237 -10.29 18.79 -12.39
N SER A 238 -11.60 18.64 -12.47
CA SER A 238 -12.56 19.73 -12.40
C SER A 238 -13.84 19.27 -11.71
N TRP A 239 -14.74 20.19 -11.44
CA TRP A 239 -16.02 19.87 -10.78
C TRP A 239 -17.12 20.84 -11.16
N ALA A 240 -18.34 20.39 -10.95
CA ALA A 240 -19.54 21.20 -10.96
C ALA A 240 -20.25 21.10 -9.60
N GLY A 241 -20.93 22.17 -9.19
CA GLY A 241 -21.58 22.28 -7.89
C GLY A 241 -20.78 23.14 -6.91
N ASN A 242 -21.21 23.16 -5.65
CA ASN A 242 -20.62 24.01 -4.62
C ASN A 242 -19.44 23.28 -3.93
N VAL A 243 -18.25 23.39 -4.52
CA VAL A 243 -17.00 22.87 -3.96
C VAL A 243 -16.05 24.02 -3.67
N THR A 244 -15.48 24.05 -2.49
CA THR A 244 -14.52 25.08 -2.05
C THR A 244 -13.07 24.65 -2.27
N LYS A 245 -12.76 23.39 -2.03
CA LYS A 245 -11.44 22.77 -2.29
C LYS A 245 -11.55 21.26 -2.34
N ILE A 246 -10.54 20.63 -2.89
CA ILE A 246 -10.34 19.17 -2.83
C ILE A 246 -8.93 18.92 -2.32
N GLU A 247 -8.80 18.05 -1.34
CA GLU A 247 -7.53 17.50 -0.86
C GLU A 247 -7.38 16.08 -1.44
N ILE A 248 -6.23 15.80 -2.02
CA ILE A 248 -5.95 14.58 -2.76
C ILE A 248 -4.68 13.96 -2.23
N VAL A 249 -4.75 12.73 -1.74
CA VAL A 249 -3.59 11.87 -1.50
C VAL A 249 -3.51 10.91 -2.69
N PRO A 250 -2.60 11.13 -3.63
CA PRO A 250 -2.65 10.48 -4.93
C PRO A 250 -2.29 8.99 -4.89
N ARG A 251 -1.45 8.57 -3.95
CA ARG A 251 -1.00 7.18 -3.79
C ARG A 251 -0.30 6.65 -5.04
N TRP A 252 0.62 7.46 -5.62
CA TRP A 252 1.41 7.07 -6.77
C TRP A 252 2.07 5.70 -6.57
N CYS A 253 2.07 4.86 -7.61
CA CYS A 253 2.55 3.49 -7.50
C CYS A 253 3.30 3.02 -8.74
N LYS A 254 4.23 2.08 -8.52
CA LYS A 254 4.94 1.29 -9.55
C LYS A 254 4.86 -0.20 -9.23
N LEU A 255 5.18 -1.05 -10.20
CA LEU A 255 5.45 -2.48 -9.98
C LEU A 255 6.84 -2.70 -9.37
#